data_9fad2308738df86c57009fef79104064
#
_entry.id   9fad2308738df86c57009fef79104064
#
_cell.length_a   1.000
_cell.length_b   1.000
_cell.length_c   1.000
_cell.angle_alpha   90.00
_cell.angle_beta   90.00
_cell.angle_gamma   90.00
#
_symmetry.space_group_name_H-M   'P 1'
#
loop_
_entity.id
_entity.type
_entity.pdbx_description
1 polymer ?
#
loop_
_entity_poly.entity_id
_entity_poly.type
_entity_poly.pdbx_seq_one_letter_code
_entity_poly.pdbx_strand_id
1 'polypeptide(L)'
;VTGWSKVILATALMTIALAPAAASAPEGHGTLTVDIGNVRVARGIVHVDVCPEATFLKEDCPWSGDAAARLGETRVSVRNLPAGRYAVQVFLDENGNRKVDRGLFGIPKEGIGFSNDARIRFGPPKFAEAAFTFDGTSKVIRLNLRYFTGPSGPPSR
;
A
#
# COMPACT_ATOMS: atom_id res chain seq x y z
N VAL A 1 -51.54 6.73 72.30
CA VAL A 1 -50.70 7.86 71.93
C VAL A 1 -49.92 7.49 70.69
N THR A 2 -50.24 8.20 69.65
CA THR A 2 -49.94 7.97 68.25
C THR A 2 -48.46 8.32 67.90
N GLY A 3 -47.75 7.39 67.29
CA GLY A 3 -46.45 7.61 66.71
C GLY A 3 -46.53 7.50 65.18
N TRP A 4 -46.31 8.60 64.51
CA TRP A 4 -46.28 8.67 63.04
C TRP A 4 -44.89 8.32 62.55
N SER A 5 -44.75 7.18 61.85
CA SER A 5 -43.56 6.82 61.11
C SER A 5 -43.52 7.56 59.75
N LYS A 6 -42.54 8.41 59.56
CA LYS A 6 -42.28 9.04 58.29
C LYS A 6 -41.59 8.06 57.38
N VAL A 7 -42.21 7.62 56.29
CA VAL A 7 -41.62 6.89 55.19
C VAL A 7 -40.93 7.89 54.29
N ILE A 8 -39.62 7.85 54.22
CA ILE A 8 -38.84 8.64 53.26
C ILE A 8 -38.71 7.79 52.00
N LEU A 9 -39.41 8.19 50.95
CA LEU A 9 -39.25 7.61 49.61
C LEU A 9 -37.96 8.19 48.99
N ALA A 10 -36.94 7.41 48.89
CA ALA A 10 -35.71 7.78 48.15
C ALA A 10 -35.90 7.44 46.66
N THR A 11 -36.12 8.43 45.84
CA THR A 11 -36.10 8.31 44.38
C THR A 11 -34.67 8.29 43.87
N ALA A 12 -34.18 7.11 43.47
CA ALA A 12 -32.91 6.98 42.81
C ALA A 12 -33.05 7.39 41.34
N LEU A 13 -32.45 8.53 40.97
CA LEU A 13 -32.29 8.91 39.56
C LEU A 13 -31.19 8.05 38.92
N MET A 14 -31.61 7.15 38.07
CA MET A 14 -30.71 6.32 37.27
C MET A 14 -30.30 7.15 36.01
N THR A 15 -29.10 7.74 36.05
CA THR A 15 -28.51 8.41 34.88
C THR A 15 -27.98 7.38 33.89
N ILE A 16 -28.67 7.20 32.77
CA ILE A 16 -28.20 6.38 31.65
C ILE A 16 -27.12 7.17 30.94
N ALA A 17 -25.86 6.78 31.12
CA ALA A 17 -24.73 7.29 30.35
C ALA A 17 -24.78 6.70 28.94
N LEU A 18 -25.11 7.53 27.94
CA LEU A 18 -25.05 7.18 26.55
C LEU A 18 -23.56 7.16 26.14
N ALA A 19 -22.97 5.96 26.03
CA ALA A 19 -21.64 5.80 25.50
C ALA A 19 -21.63 6.17 24.00
N PRO A 20 -20.66 6.96 23.51
CA PRO A 20 -20.55 7.23 22.08
C PRO A 20 -20.26 5.91 21.35
N ALA A 21 -21.11 5.57 20.38
CA ALA A 21 -20.87 4.46 19.46
C ALA A 21 -19.58 4.76 18.69
N ALA A 22 -18.52 3.98 18.94
CA ALA A 22 -17.35 3.99 18.11
C ALA A 22 -17.76 3.58 16.70
N ALA A 23 -17.67 4.50 15.74
CA ALA A 23 -17.89 4.21 14.34
C ALA A 23 -16.88 3.14 13.91
N SER A 24 -17.35 1.91 13.67
CA SER A 24 -16.54 0.86 13.08
C SER A 24 -16.09 1.34 11.71
N ALA A 25 -14.77 1.40 11.50
CA ALA A 25 -14.22 1.60 10.16
C ALA A 25 -14.76 0.47 9.26
N PRO A 26 -15.10 0.76 7.98
CA PRO A 26 -15.60 -0.27 7.09
C PRO A 26 -14.55 -1.38 6.98
N GLU A 27 -14.89 -2.60 7.38
CA GLU A 27 -14.07 -3.81 7.22
C GLU A 27 -14.07 -4.27 5.74
N GLY A 28 -13.87 -3.32 4.82
CA GLY A 28 -13.80 -3.60 3.40
C GLY A 28 -12.41 -4.07 3.01
N HIS A 29 -12.35 -5.21 2.33
CA HIS A 29 -11.17 -5.65 1.60
C HIS A 29 -11.37 -5.35 0.13
N GLY A 30 -10.64 -4.36 -0.38
CA GLY A 30 -10.79 -3.89 -1.75
C GLY A 30 -9.69 -4.35 -2.69
N THR A 31 -9.66 -3.74 -3.88
CA THR A 31 -8.65 -3.99 -4.89
C THR A 31 -7.86 -2.72 -5.19
N LEU A 32 -6.55 -2.78 -4.99
CA LEU A 32 -5.64 -1.76 -5.48
C LEU A 32 -5.17 -2.14 -6.89
N THR A 33 -5.41 -1.28 -7.86
CA THR A 33 -4.86 -1.41 -9.21
C THR A 33 -3.69 -0.44 -9.35
N VAL A 34 -2.56 -0.94 -9.81
CA VAL A 34 -1.37 -0.15 -10.07
C VAL A 34 -1.09 -0.14 -11.57
N ASP A 35 -1.06 1.05 -12.17
CA ASP A 35 -0.63 1.28 -13.54
C ASP A 35 0.85 1.67 -13.51
N ILE A 36 1.70 0.81 -14.02
CA ILE A 36 3.15 0.95 -14.01
C ILE A 36 3.63 1.36 -15.39
N GLY A 37 4.05 2.61 -15.52
CA GLY A 37 4.61 3.17 -16.73
C GLY A 37 6.11 2.94 -16.88
N ASN A 38 6.63 3.31 -18.04
CA ASN A 38 8.05 3.24 -18.39
C ASN A 38 8.64 1.81 -18.36
N VAL A 39 7.84 0.79 -18.67
CA VAL A 39 8.30 -0.60 -18.79
C VAL A 39 9.14 -0.75 -20.06
N ARG A 40 10.45 -1.00 -19.92
CA ARG A 40 11.41 -0.98 -21.03
C ARG A 40 11.39 -2.21 -21.93
N VAL A 41 10.91 -3.35 -21.43
CA VAL A 41 10.85 -4.61 -22.18
C VAL A 41 9.57 -5.38 -21.88
N ALA A 42 9.06 -6.16 -22.85
CA ALA A 42 7.94 -7.07 -22.70
C ALA A 42 8.45 -8.49 -22.36
N ARG A 43 9.28 -8.61 -21.31
CA ARG A 43 9.87 -9.86 -20.84
C ARG A 43 9.88 -9.89 -19.32
N GLY A 44 9.62 -11.08 -18.74
CA GLY A 44 9.54 -11.27 -17.30
C GLY A 44 8.20 -10.80 -16.72
N ILE A 45 8.20 -10.41 -15.48
CA ILE A 45 7.02 -9.96 -14.73
C ILE A 45 7.26 -8.59 -14.10
N VAL A 46 6.18 -7.84 -13.92
CA VAL A 46 6.15 -6.68 -13.04
C VAL A 46 5.59 -7.15 -11.71
N HIS A 47 6.40 -7.08 -10.66
CA HIS A 47 6.01 -7.43 -9.29
C HIS A 47 5.69 -6.16 -8.50
N VAL A 48 4.58 -6.22 -7.78
CA VAL A 48 4.07 -5.11 -6.95
C VAL A 48 3.89 -5.61 -5.54
N ASP A 49 4.54 -4.93 -4.58
CA ASP A 49 4.30 -5.11 -3.15
C ASP A 49 3.56 -3.91 -2.58
N VAL A 50 2.57 -4.17 -1.73
CA VAL A 50 1.85 -3.16 -0.95
C VAL A 50 2.20 -3.32 0.51
N CYS A 51 2.90 -2.35 1.04
CA CYS A 51 3.58 -2.44 2.34
C CYS A 51 3.04 -1.41 3.32
N PRO A 52 2.63 -1.79 4.54
CA PRO A 52 2.57 -0.86 5.65
C PRO A 52 3.98 -0.35 6.01
N GLU A 53 4.06 0.69 6.83
CA GLU A 53 5.34 1.32 7.19
C GLU A 53 6.36 0.33 7.78
N ALA A 54 5.90 -0.63 8.57
CA ALA A 54 6.75 -1.61 9.24
C ALA A 54 7.52 -2.54 8.28
N THR A 55 6.96 -2.82 7.09
CA THR A 55 7.54 -3.73 6.10
C THR A 55 8.01 -3.04 4.82
N PHE A 56 7.84 -1.72 4.72
CA PHE A 56 8.30 -0.97 3.55
C PHE A 56 9.81 -1.13 3.33
N LEU A 57 10.22 -1.38 2.09
CA LEU A 57 11.58 -1.71 1.65
C LEU A 57 12.11 -3.08 2.13
N LYS A 58 11.23 -3.92 2.65
CA LYS A 58 11.52 -5.31 2.97
C LYS A 58 10.89 -6.24 1.94
N GLU A 59 11.27 -7.53 1.98
CA GLU A 59 10.76 -8.57 1.06
C GLU A 59 9.48 -9.25 1.57
N ASP A 60 9.00 -8.90 2.77
CA ASP A 60 7.89 -9.53 3.49
C ASP A 60 6.62 -8.67 3.56
N CYS A 61 6.33 -7.91 2.52
CA CYS A 61 5.09 -7.14 2.45
C CYS A 61 3.88 -8.08 2.39
N PRO A 62 2.81 -7.80 3.19
CA PRO A 62 1.68 -8.73 3.34
C PRO A 62 0.82 -8.90 2.09
N TRP A 63 0.85 -7.94 1.17
CA TRP A 63 0.05 -7.96 -0.05
C TRP A 63 0.92 -7.72 -1.26
N SER A 64 0.72 -8.54 -2.28
CA SER A 64 1.47 -8.44 -3.53
C SER A 64 0.62 -8.83 -4.74
N GLY A 65 1.12 -8.53 -5.92
CA GLY A 65 0.54 -8.94 -7.19
C GLY A 65 1.57 -8.94 -8.30
N ASP A 66 1.35 -9.79 -9.29
CA ASP A 66 2.20 -9.97 -10.44
C ASP A 66 1.42 -9.78 -11.74
N ALA A 67 2.07 -9.28 -12.77
CA ALA A 67 1.57 -9.34 -14.15
C ALA A 67 2.73 -9.53 -15.14
N ALA A 68 2.46 -10.19 -16.27
CA ALA A 68 3.43 -10.28 -17.35
C ALA A 68 3.80 -8.86 -17.83
N ALA A 69 5.10 -8.59 -17.96
CA ALA A 69 5.59 -7.30 -18.40
C ALA A 69 5.12 -6.95 -19.81
N ARG A 70 4.57 -5.76 -20.01
CA ARG A 70 4.17 -5.20 -21.29
C ARG A 70 4.97 -3.94 -21.56
N LEU A 71 5.46 -3.80 -22.77
CA LEU A 71 6.24 -2.63 -23.19
C LEU A 71 5.44 -1.34 -22.99
N GLY A 72 6.04 -0.36 -22.34
CA GLY A 72 5.44 0.94 -22.06
C GLY A 72 4.64 0.97 -20.77
N GLU A 73 3.56 0.20 -20.65
CA GLU A 73 2.71 0.19 -19.46
C GLU A 73 2.26 -1.24 -19.11
N THR A 74 2.29 -1.55 -17.82
CA THR A 74 1.78 -2.81 -17.26
C THR A 74 0.84 -2.50 -16.11
N ARG A 75 -0.31 -3.17 -16.08
CA ARG A 75 -1.28 -3.06 -14.99
C ARG A 75 -1.22 -4.28 -14.08
N VAL A 76 -1.12 -4.05 -12.78
CA VAL A 76 -1.13 -5.08 -11.74
C VAL A 76 -2.28 -4.82 -10.77
N SER A 77 -3.00 -5.86 -10.35
CA SER A 77 -4.07 -5.76 -9.36
C SER A 77 -3.71 -6.54 -8.10
N VAL A 78 -3.74 -5.86 -6.97
CA VAL A 78 -3.57 -6.45 -5.63
C VAL A 78 -4.93 -6.48 -4.96
N ARG A 79 -5.41 -7.70 -4.65
CA ARG A 79 -6.75 -7.93 -4.09
C ARG A 79 -6.71 -8.12 -2.58
N ASN A 80 -7.88 -8.05 -1.95
CA ASN A 80 -8.07 -8.29 -0.51
C ASN A 80 -7.23 -7.33 0.36
N LEU A 81 -7.04 -6.10 -0.12
CA LEU A 81 -6.34 -5.07 0.64
C LEU A 81 -7.32 -4.40 1.61
N PRO A 82 -7.08 -4.44 2.93
CA PRO A 82 -7.91 -3.73 3.90
C PRO A 82 -7.70 -2.21 3.81
N ALA A 83 -8.63 -1.44 4.38
CA ALA A 83 -8.42 -0.02 4.55
C ALA A 83 -7.18 0.26 5.39
N GLY A 84 -6.37 1.25 5.00
CA GLY A 84 -5.12 1.54 5.69
C GLY A 84 -4.25 2.56 4.98
N ARG A 85 -3.07 2.77 5.54
CA ARG A 85 -2.02 3.62 4.96
C ARG A 85 -0.87 2.74 4.48
N TYR A 86 -0.57 2.82 3.20
CA TYR A 86 0.38 1.95 2.50
C TYR A 86 1.34 2.74 1.62
N ALA A 87 2.46 2.12 1.30
CA ALA A 87 3.31 2.48 0.17
C ALA A 87 3.41 1.27 -0.77
N VAL A 88 3.56 1.54 -2.06
CA VAL A 88 3.82 0.52 -3.07
C VAL A 88 5.28 0.59 -3.47
N GLN A 89 5.91 -0.57 -3.55
CA GLN A 89 7.20 -0.79 -4.18
C GLN A 89 7.02 -1.76 -5.35
N VAL A 90 7.66 -1.47 -6.47
CA VAL A 90 7.53 -2.21 -7.73
C VAL A 90 8.90 -2.50 -8.29
N PHE A 91 9.07 -3.67 -8.89
CA PHE A 91 10.21 -3.95 -9.74
C PHE A 91 9.84 -4.75 -10.99
N LEU A 92 10.61 -4.56 -12.04
CA LEU A 92 10.51 -5.33 -13.27
C LEU A 92 11.51 -6.49 -13.19
N ASP A 93 11.03 -7.68 -12.88
CA ASP A 93 11.81 -8.91 -12.87
C ASP A 93 11.98 -9.43 -14.30
N GLU A 94 13.07 -9.06 -14.96
CA GLU A 94 13.32 -9.38 -16.37
C GLU A 94 13.77 -10.82 -16.58
N ASN A 95 14.27 -11.49 -15.57
CA ASN A 95 14.83 -12.86 -15.65
C ASN A 95 13.98 -13.92 -14.91
N GLY A 96 12.95 -13.52 -14.17
CA GLY A 96 12.02 -14.41 -13.48
C GLY A 96 12.55 -15.00 -12.17
N ASN A 97 13.54 -14.35 -11.55
CA ASN A 97 14.15 -14.84 -10.30
C ASN A 97 13.44 -14.36 -9.02
N ARG A 98 12.42 -13.50 -9.15
CA ARG A 98 11.61 -12.90 -8.08
C ARG A 98 12.41 -12.06 -7.07
N LYS A 99 13.51 -11.47 -7.51
CA LYS A 99 14.36 -10.60 -6.70
C LYS A 99 14.81 -9.41 -7.52
N VAL A 100 15.06 -8.30 -6.85
CA VAL A 100 15.70 -7.15 -7.49
C VAL A 100 17.19 -7.46 -7.67
N ASP A 101 17.60 -7.69 -8.90
CA ASP A 101 19.01 -7.88 -9.22
C ASP A 101 19.81 -6.59 -9.00
N ARG A 102 20.94 -6.73 -8.32
CA ARG A 102 21.79 -5.59 -7.98
C ARG A 102 23.18 -5.78 -8.56
N GLY A 103 23.75 -4.68 -9.03
CA GLY A 103 25.14 -4.62 -9.47
C GLY A 103 26.09 -4.19 -8.37
N LEU A 104 27.25 -3.67 -8.78
CA LEU A 104 28.22 -3.06 -7.87
C LEU A 104 27.56 -1.94 -7.06
N PHE A 105 27.96 -1.82 -5.80
CA PHE A 105 27.43 -0.83 -4.84
C PHE A 105 25.91 -0.93 -4.58
N GLY A 106 25.29 -2.10 -4.84
CA GLY A 106 23.86 -2.30 -4.60
C GLY A 106 22.91 -1.60 -5.58
N ILE A 107 23.44 -1.09 -6.69
CA ILE A 107 22.63 -0.39 -7.72
C ILE A 107 21.72 -1.40 -8.41
N PRO A 108 20.39 -1.16 -8.47
CA PRO A 108 19.46 -2.03 -9.19
C PRO A 108 19.84 -2.13 -10.67
N LYS A 109 19.87 -3.34 -11.21
CA LYS A 109 20.02 -3.61 -12.64
C LYS A 109 18.67 -3.57 -13.37
N GLU A 110 17.62 -3.81 -12.64
CA GLU A 110 16.25 -3.85 -13.10
C GLU A 110 15.50 -2.56 -12.78
N GLY A 111 14.36 -2.35 -13.45
CA GLY A 111 13.54 -1.18 -13.21
C GLY A 111 12.85 -1.27 -11.85
N ILE A 112 12.93 -0.22 -11.05
CA ILE A 112 12.24 -0.11 -9.77
C ILE A 112 11.40 1.17 -9.72
N GLY A 113 10.32 1.14 -8.93
CA GLY A 113 9.43 2.28 -8.75
C GLY A 113 8.71 2.26 -7.41
N PHE A 114 8.16 3.42 -7.04
CA PHE A 114 7.43 3.60 -5.79
C PHE A 114 6.17 4.42 -6.03
N SER A 115 5.12 4.18 -5.24
CA SER A 115 3.91 5.00 -5.25
C SER A 115 4.25 6.50 -5.11
N ASN A 116 3.37 7.36 -5.62
CA ASN A 116 3.56 8.81 -5.73
C ASN A 116 4.78 9.22 -6.60
N ASP A 117 5.30 8.31 -7.44
CA ASP A 117 6.58 8.51 -8.15
C ASP A 117 7.72 8.98 -7.22
N ALA A 118 7.71 8.50 -5.96
CA ALA A 118 8.66 8.92 -4.94
C ALA A 118 10.11 8.77 -5.43
N ARG A 119 10.90 9.82 -5.22
CA ARG A 119 12.21 9.95 -5.87
C ARG A 119 13.26 9.09 -5.18
N ILE A 120 14.02 8.36 -5.98
CA ILE A 120 15.23 7.66 -5.56
C ILE A 120 16.40 8.63 -5.78
N ARG A 121 17.09 9.03 -4.72
CA ARG A 121 18.22 9.97 -4.78
C ARG A 121 19.52 9.28 -4.36
N PHE A 122 19.90 9.36 -3.10
CA PHE A 122 21.05 8.65 -2.50
C PHE A 122 20.66 7.30 -1.88
N GLY A 123 19.45 6.84 -2.14
CA GLY A 123 18.85 5.62 -1.61
C GLY A 123 17.36 5.58 -1.91
N PRO A 124 16.65 4.55 -1.46
CA PRO A 124 15.20 4.45 -1.62
C PRO A 124 14.49 5.58 -0.86
N PRO A 125 13.23 5.92 -1.26
CA PRO A 125 12.46 6.96 -0.59
C PRO A 125 12.07 6.55 0.83
N LYS A 126 11.75 7.53 1.66
CA LYS A 126 11.12 7.28 2.96
C LYS A 126 9.67 6.85 2.75
N PHE A 127 9.11 6.07 3.69
CA PHE A 127 7.71 5.65 3.63
C PHE A 127 6.75 6.83 3.42
N ALA A 128 6.93 7.93 4.13
CA ALA A 128 6.07 9.10 4.03
C ALA A 128 6.01 9.73 2.61
N GLU A 129 7.07 9.57 1.80
CA GLU A 129 7.13 10.10 0.44
C GLU A 129 6.34 9.23 -0.55
N ALA A 130 6.26 7.93 -0.29
CA ALA A 130 5.52 6.96 -1.11
C ALA A 130 4.12 6.65 -0.56
N ALA A 131 3.81 7.05 0.67
CA ALA A 131 2.59 6.64 1.36
C ALA A 131 1.32 7.27 0.76
N PHE A 132 0.25 6.47 0.71
CA PHE A 132 -1.11 6.89 0.37
C PHE A 132 -2.12 6.20 1.29
N THR A 133 -3.34 6.74 1.33
CA THR A 133 -4.46 6.13 2.06
C THR A 133 -5.31 5.32 1.09
N PHE A 134 -5.68 4.11 1.52
CA PHE A 134 -6.61 3.20 0.87
C PHE A 134 -7.84 3.02 1.76
N ASP A 135 -9.02 3.16 1.21
CA ASP A 135 -10.29 3.16 1.94
C ASP A 135 -10.94 1.76 2.07
N GLY A 136 -10.29 0.72 1.54
CA GLY A 136 -10.82 -0.64 1.56
C GLY A 136 -11.81 -0.96 0.44
N THR A 137 -12.00 -0.08 -0.53
CA THR A 137 -12.91 -0.31 -1.68
C THR A 137 -12.13 -0.64 -2.95
N SER A 138 -11.96 0.32 -3.84
CA SER A 138 -11.13 0.19 -5.03
C SER A 138 -10.38 1.49 -5.31
N LYS A 139 -9.12 1.36 -5.69
CA LYS A 139 -8.27 2.51 -6.01
C LYS A 139 -7.35 2.17 -7.16
N VAL A 140 -7.15 3.14 -8.03
CA VAL A 140 -6.12 3.09 -9.07
C VAL A 140 -5.04 4.10 -8.74
N ILE A 141 -3.79 3.66 -8.75
CA ILE A 141 -2.62 4.55 -8.63
C ILE A 141 -1.71 4.36 -9.83
N ARG A 142 -0.89 5.35 -10.12
CA ARG A 142 0.08 5.32 -11.21
C ARG A 142 1.46 5.64 -10.69
N LEU A 143 2.46 4.98 -11.26
CA LEU A 143 3.87 5.24 -11.02
C LEU A 143 4.70 4.84 -12.24
N ASN A 144 5.95 5.28 -12.30
CA ASN A 144 6.86 4.94 -13.38
C ASN A 144 8.09 4.20 -12.86
N LEU A 145 8.54 3.21 -13.62
CA LEU A 145 9.82 2.56 -13.36
C LEU A 145 10.99 3.50 -13.67
N ARG A 146 12.01 3.39 -12.87
CA ARG A 146 13.30 4.08 -13.05
C ARG A 146 14.40 3.04 -13.18
N TYR A 147 15.33 3.31 -14.08
CA TYR A 147 16.45 2.44 -14.39
C TYR A 147 17.75 3.16 -14.09
N PHE A 148 18.69 2.45 -13.52
CA PHE A 148 20.02 2.94 -13.18
C PHE A 148 21.10 2.35 -14.08
N THR A 149 20.76 1.31 -14.84
CA THR A 149 21.63 0.62 -15.79
C THR A 149 20.86 0.26 -17.06
N GLY A 150 21.53 0.34 -18.21
CA GLY A 150 20.92 0.04 -19.50
C GLY A 150 19.89 1.10 -19.96
N PRO A 151 18.99 0.75 -20.88
CA PRO A 151 17.99 1.68 -21.40
C PRO A 151 17.07 2.18 -20.28
N SER A 152 16.78 3.49 -20.29
CA SER A 152 15.97 4.15 -19.24
C SER A 152 14.46 4.07 -19.45
N GLY A 153 14.02 3.38 -20.51
CA GLY A 153 12.61 3.23 -20.86
C GLY A 153 12.43 2.43 -22.14
N PRO A 154 11.18 2.31 -22.65
CA PRO A 154 10.90 1.64 -23.90
C PRO A 154 11.60 2.33 -25.05
N PRO A 155 11.97 1.59 -26.14
CA PRO A 155 12.56 2.19 -27.32
C PRO A 155 11.61 3.24 -27.91
N SER A 156 12.15 4.40 -28.30
CA SER A 156 11.40 5.41 -29.06
C SER A 156 10.97 4.81 -30.41
N ARG A 157 9.73 5.04 -30.78
CA ARG A 157 9.20 4.69 -32.11
C ARG A 157 9.74 5.61 -33.17
#